data_2b85b21650c495786bc013267ddec82b
#
_entry.id   2b85b21650c495786bc013267ddec82b
#
_cell.length_a   1.000
_cell.length_b   1.000
_cell.length_c   1.000
_cell.angle_alpha   90.00
_cell.angle_beta   90.00
_cell.angle_gamma   90.00
#
_symmetry.space_group_name_H-M   'P 1'
#
loop_
_entity.id
_entity.type
_entity.pdbx_description
1 polymer ?
#
loop_
_entity_poly.entity_id
_entity_poly.type
_entity_poly.pdbx_seq_one_letter_code
_entity_poly.pdbx_strand_id
1 'polypeptide(L)' 'MNKKLYNKRAIVSIALFVLFILLPVSGKMIVAMQDNHEAMFIWAGVHSLLGLLFAVAGIFHIVYNWKTLKHYLKKS' A
#
# COMPACT_ATOMS: atom_id res chain seq x y z
N MET A 1 -8.26 -21.56 -15.11
CA MET A 1 -8.33 -20.36 -14.30
C MET A 1 -8.85 -19.18 -15.10
N ASN A 2 -9.65 -18.39 -14.49
CA ASN A 2 -10.27 -17.28 -15.18
C ASN A 2 -9.32 -16.09 -15.26
N LYS A 3 -9.16 -15.56 -16.48
CA LYS A 3 -8.28 -14.41 -16.71
C LYS A 3 -8.74 -13.17 -15.95
N LYS A 4 -9.99 -13.11 -15.56
CA LYS A 4 -10.52 -11.98 -14.81
C LYS A 4 -9.82 -11.77 -13.47
N LEU A 5 -9.21 -12.81 -12.93
CA LEU A 5 -8.47 -12.70 -11.68
C LEU A 5 -7.21 -11.86 -11.82
N TYR A 6 -6.73 -11.65 -13.05
CA TYR A 6 -5.53 -10.88 -13.32
C TYR A 6 -5.83 -9.51 -13.87
N ASN A 7 -7.02 -9.06 -13.67
CA ASN A 7 -7.43 -7.72 -14.02
C ASN A 7 -6.60 -6.70 -13.23
N LYS A 8 -6.21 -5.61 -13.88
CA LYS A 8 -5.33 -4.61 -13.27
C LYS A 8 -5.91 -4.02 -11.98
N ARG A 9 -7.22 -3.83 -11.94
CA ARG A 9 -7.86 -3.30 -10.74
C ARG A 9 -7.72 -4.27 -9.56
N ALA A 10 -7.89 -5.56 -9.83
CA ALA A 10 -7.76 -6.57 -8.79
C ALA A 10 -6.34 -6.63 -8.26
N ILE A 11 -5.36 -6.57 -9.16
CA ILE A 11 -3.95 -6.61 -8.78
C ILE A 11 -3.61 -5.41 -7.91
N VAL A 12 -4.02 -4.22 -8.31
CA VAL A 12 -3.76 -2.99 -7.56
C VAL A 12 -4.42 -3.06 -6.18
N SER A 13 -5.66 -3.53 -6.11
CA SER A 13 -6.38 -3.66 -4.85
C SER A 13 -5.69 -4.63 -3.91
N ILE A 14 -5.24 -5.77 -4.42
CA ILE A 14 -4.53 -6.77 -3.61
C ILE A 14 -3.21 -6.17 -3.11
N ALA A 15 -2.48 -5.49 -3.99
CA ALA A 15 -1.22 -4.86 -3.61
C ALA A 15 -1.44 -3.83 -2.51
N LEU A 16 -2.48 -3.01 -2.62
CA LEU A 16 -2.82 -2.02 -1.60
C LEU A 16 -3.14 -2.68 -0.26
N PHE A 17 -3.89 -3.77 -0.30
CA PHE A 17 -4.26 -4.48 0.92
C PHE A 17 -3.03 -5.05 1.62
N VAL A 18 -2.14 -5.69 0.85
CA VAL A 18 -0.92 -6.25 1.39
C VAL A 18 -0.04 -5.15 1.98
N LEU A 19 0.15 -4.06 1.26
CA LEU A 19 0.94 -2.93 1.75
C LEU A 19 0.31 -2.28 2.97
N PHE A 20 -1.01 -2.21 2.99
CA PHE A 20 -1.74 -1.67 4.13
C PHE A 20 -1.46 -2.44 5.42
N ILE A 21 -1.28 -3.75 5.30
CA ILE A 21 -0.93 -4.59 6.44
C ILE A 21 0.56 -4.48 6.77
N LEU A 22 1.41 -4.48 5.75
CA LEU A 22 2.86 -4.45 5.94
C LEU A 22 3.37 -3.12 6.51
N LEU A 23 2.73 -2.02 6.18
CA LEU A 23 3.17 -0.71 6.65
C LEU A 23 3.15 -0.60 8.18
N PRO A 24 2.01 -0.87 8.85
CA PRO A 24 2.01 -0.80 10.31
C PRO A 24 2.90 -1.86 10.95
N VAL A 25 3.05 -3.02 10.33
CA VAL A 25 3.94 -4.06 10.86
C VAL A 25 5.38 -3.56 10.83
N SER A 26 5.83 -3.00 9.70
CA SER A 26 7.19 -2.46 9.61
C SER A 26 7.41 -1.29 10.56
N GLY A 27 6.40 -0.43 10.72
CA GLY A 27 6.48 0.67 11.67
C GLY A 27 6.66 0.18 13.10
N LYS A 28 5.92 -0.86 13.46
CA LYS A 28 6.04 -1.47 14.78
C LYS A 28 7.42 -2.08 14.99
N MET A 29 7.99 -2.67 13.94
CA MET A 29 9.34 -3.23 14.03
C MET A 29 10.39 -2.14 14.24
N ILE A 30 10.20 -0.96 13.65
CA ILE A 30 11.11 0.17 13.90
C ILE A 30 11.13 0.50 15.38
N VAL A 31 9.96 0.59 15.99
CA VAL A 31 9.83 0.88 17.42
C VAL A 31 10.46 -0.23 18.27
N ALA A 32 10.21 -1.48 17.90
CA ALA A 32 10.75 -2.62 18.62
C ALA A 32 12.27 -2.69 18.55
N MET A 33 12.87 -2.14 17.50
CA MET A 33 14.33 -2.20 17.27
C MET A 33 15.04 -0.91 17.67
N GLN A 34 14.42 -0.09 18.50
CA GLN A 34 15.04 1.19 18.91
C GLN A 34 16.41 1.03 19.55
N ASP A 35 16.65 -0.09 20.21
CA ASP A 35 17.92 -0.34 20.88
C ASP A 35 19.05 -0.73 19.93
N ASN A 36 18.72 -1.06 18.69
CA ASN A 36 19.70 -1.47 17.71
C ASN A 36 19.62 -0.55 16.49
N HIS A 37 20.58 0.37 16.39
CA HIS A 37 20.59 1.37 15.33
C HIS A 37 20.62 0.76 13.93
N GLU A 38 21.38 -0.30 13.74
CA GLU A 38 21.47 -0.93 12.42
C GLU A 38 20.14 -1.54 12.01
N ALA A 39 19.52 -2.29 12.93
CA ALA A 39 18.25 -2.93 12.65
C ALA A 39 17.17 -1.87 12.44
N MET A 40 17.17 -0.83 13.27
CA MET A 40 16.21 0.26 13.14
C MET A 40 16.34 0.95 11.79
N PHE A 41 17.58 1.20 11.35
CA PHE A 41 17.85 1.83 10.06
C PHE A 41 17.31 0.98 8.90
N ILE A 42 17.55 -0.33 8.96
CA ILE A 42 17.07 -1.26 7.94
C ILE A 42 15.53 -1.25 7.88
N TRP A 43 14.89 -1.34 9.04
CA TRP A 43 13.42 -1.33 9.09
C TRP A 43 12.83 0.01 8.67
N ALA A 44 13.52 1.11 8.98
CA ALA A 44 13.09 2.41 8.52
C ALA A 44 13.15 2.50 7.00
N GLY A 45 14.20 1.95 6.40
CA GLY A 45 14.33 1.88 4.93
C GLY A 45 13.22 1.04 4.31
N VAL A 46 12.94 -0.12 4.91
CA VAL A 46 11.86 -0.99 4.45
C VAL A 46 10.51 -0.27 4.55
N HIS A 47 10.26 0.38 5.68
CA HIS A 47 9.01 1.11 5.88
C HIS A 47 8.85 2.24 4.87
N SER A 48 9.92 2.98 4.60
CA SER A 48 9.90 4.07 3.60
C SER A 48 9.62 3.54 2.21
N LEU A 49 10.26 2.44 1.83
CA LEU A 49 10.04 1.81 0.54
C LEU A 49 8.59 1.32 0.40
N LEU A 50 8.09 0.65 1.43
CA LEU A 50 6.71 0.19 1.44
C LEU A 50 5.74 1.35 1.35
N GLY A 51 6.04 2.45 2.04
CA GLY A 51 5.22 3.66 1.98
C GLY A 51 5.17 4.25 0.59
N LEU A 52 6.33 4.31 -0.08
CA LEU A 52 6.40 4.81 -1.45
C LEU A 52 5.59 3.92 -2.39
N LEU A 53 5.75 2.61 -2.28
CA LEU A 53 5.00 1.67 -3.10
C LEU A 53 3.49 1.79 -2.82
N PHE A 54 3.13 1.98 -1.57
CA PHE A 54 1.73 2.16 -1.19
C PHE A 54 1.16 3.43 -1.83
N ALA A 55 1.92 4.52 -1.81
CA ALA A 55 1.50 5.78 -2.41
C ALA A 55 1.29 5.62 -3.92
N VAL A 56 2.23 4.99 -4.61
CA VAL A 56 2.13 4.75 -6.05
C VAL A 56 0.92 3.86 -6.35
N ALA A 57 0.77 2.76 -5.61
CA ALA A 57 -0.37 1.86 -5.79
C ALA A 57 -1.69 2.58 -5.50
N GLY A 58 -1.70 3.46 -4.50
CA GLY A 58 -2.87 4.27 -4.19
C GLY A 58 -3.27 5.18 -5.32
N ILE A 59 -2.28 5.82 -5.96
CA ILE A 59 -2.54 6.66 -7.12
C ILE A 59 -3.15 5.84 -8.25
N PHE A 60 -2.59 4.67 -8.55
CA PHE A 60 -3.15 3.79 -9.57
C PHE A 60 -4.56 3.33 -9.22
N HIS A 61 -4.78 3.04 -7.95
CA HIS A 61 -6.11 2.64 -7.49
C HIS A 61 -7.14 3.75 -7.76
N ILE A 62 -6.79 4.98 -7.46
CA ILE A 62 -7.65 6.13 -7.68
C ILE A 62 -7.90 6.31 -9.18
N VAL A 63 -6.86 6.23 -9.99
CA VAL A 63 -6.98 6.40 -11.44
C VAL A 63 -7.89 5.35 -12.05
N TYR A 64 -7.70 4.07 -11.68
CA TYR A 64 -8.51 2.99 -12.24
C TYR A 64 -9.95 3.03 -11.74
N ASN A 65 -10.19 3.65 -10.60
CA ASN A 65 -11.54 3.73 -10.03
C ASN A 65 -12.10 5.14 -10.07
N TRP A 66 -11.55 5.99 -10.93
CA TRP A 66 -11.91 7.40 -10.98
C TRP A 66 -13.39 7.61 -11.24
N LYS A 67 -13.96 6.84 -12.16
CA LYS A 67 -15.38 6.97 -12.48
C LYS A 67 -16.28 6.69 -11.27
N THR A 68 -15.92 5.68 -10.51
CA THR A 68 -16.65 5.30 -9.31
C THR A 68 -16.55 6.41 -8.26
N LEU A 69 -15.33 6.90 -8.03
CA LEU A 69 -15.12 7.99 -7.08
C LEU A 69 -15.89 9.23 -7.47
N LYS A 70 -15.82 9.59 -8.74
CA LYS A 70 -16.52 10.76 -9.26
C LYS A 70 -18.02 10.62 -9.06
N HIS A 71 -18.54 9.42 -9.28
CA HIS A 71 -19.94 9.14 -9.09
C HIS A 71 -20.37 9.33 -7.63
N TYR A 72 -19.58 8.83 -6.69
CA TYR A 72 -19.86 8.99 -5.27
C TYR A 72 -19.81 10.46 -4.85
N LEU A 73 -18.81 11.18 -5.34
CA LEU A 73 -18.69 12.60 -4.99
C LEU A 73 -19.86 13.43 -5.50
N LYS A 74 -20.40 13.09 -6.66
CA LYS A 74 -21.54 13.79 -7.21
C LYS A 74 -22.80 13.55 -6.40
N LYS A 75 -22.93 12.37 -5.83
CA LYS A 75 -24.09 12.04 -5.00
C LYS A 75 -24.06 12.72 -3.66
N SER A 76 -22.91 13.09 -3.21
CA SER A 76 -22.76 13.79 -1.95
C SER A 76 -23.20 15.23 -2.10
#